data_a86110fd56d3a8039618e1feb824cbed
#
_entry.id   a86110fd56d3a8039618e1feb824cbed
#
_cell.length_a   1.000
_cell.length_b   1.000
_cell.length_c   1.000
_cell.angle_alpha   90.00
_cell.angle_beta   90.00
_cell.angle_gamma   90.00
#
_symmetry.space_group_name_H-M   'P 1'
#
loop_
_entity.id
_entity.type
_entity.pdbx_description
1 polymer ?
#
loop_
_entity_poly.entity_id
_entity_poly.type
_entity_poly.pdbx_seq_one_letter_code
_entity_poly.pdbx_strand_id
1 'polypeptide(L)'
;MKKAIAIIILGLLICNTGFTESNYNLNDPALNKCFKKMLGEERYQEVIFSGSQTPNNQENKSITGCQKDPDFWRAGSLALGYNTPDYYYDIFDGNKMENCISNPNPVFTHEITDFSKIKQLKRWGLTPQGYLKNHSYIFLKNNGHSGNRVIIDKPVPVYAPIDSYLIMQTRYRLQELKKVQWRLMFQVGCEIVYRFDHLDTPSDRILKHLGNIPINEDQISAPNIGVKPPLKITAGEIIAYTKGTPQAGSWDFGVVDISKNNELPKKLKKYENKPTGRQYKYAACPYDYYPNEIKKKYLKKMKGKKCNPKEVEKNK
;
A
#
# COMPACT_ATOMS: atom_id res chain seq x y z
N MET A 1 -34.83 -36.18 -73.05
CA MET A 1 -34.53 -36.86 -71.79
C MET A 1 -33.42 -36.09 -71.07
N LYS A 2 -33.76 -35.23 -70.12
CA LYS A 2 -32.80 -34.43 -69.34
C LYS A 2 -32.77 -35.01 -67.94
N LYS A 3 -31.66 -35.61 -67.58
CA LYS A 3 -31.44 -36.11 -66.19
C LYS A 3 -31.12 -34.90 -65.28
N ALA A 4 -32.00 -34.68 -64.31
CA ALA A 4 -31.74 -33.75 -63.25
C ALA A 4 -30.80 -34.40 -62.23
N ILE A 5 -29.63 -33.80 -62.00
CA ILE A 5 -28.74 -34.19 -60.93
C ILE A 5 -29.13 -33.36 -59.68
N ALA A 6 -29.70 -34.07 -58.69
CA ALA A 6 -29.95 -33.46 -57.39
C ALA A 6 -28.63 -33.39 -56.63
N ILE A 7 -28.12 -32.19 -56.42
CA ILE A 7 -27.00 -31.95 -55.51
C ILE A 7 -27.56 -31.83 -54.10
N ILE A 8 -27.35 -32.88 -53.33
CA ILE A 8 -27.64 -32.86 -51.86
C ILE A 8 -26.51 -32.05 -51.24
N ILE A 9 -26.76 -30.80 -50.94
CA ILE A 9 -25.89 -29.99 -50.11
C ILE A 9 -26.10 -30.47 -48.65
N LEU A 10 -25.20 -31.34 -48.22
CA LEU A 10 -25.09 -31.74 -46.83
C LEU A 10 -24.53 -30.55 -46.08
N GLY A 11 -25.42 -29.73 -45.53
CA GLY A 11 -25.04 -28.64 -44.64
C GLY A 11 -24.36 -29.21 -43.41
N LEU A 12 -23.04 -29.20 -43.43
CA LEU A 12 -22.22 -29.28 -42.20
C LEU A 12 -22.59 -28.08 -41.32
N LEU A 13 -23.50 -28.31 -40.37
CA LEU A 13 -23.64 -27.50 -39.19
C LEU A 13 -22.30 -27.60 -38.45
N ILE A 14 -21.35 -26.77 -38.87
CA ILE A 14 -20.22 -26.44 -38.01
C ILE A 14 -20.85 -25.71 -36.82
N CYS A 15 -21.00 -26.43 -35.73
CA CYS A 15 -21.20 -25.84 -34.43
C CYS A 15 -19.98 -24.94 -34.21
N ASN A 16 -20.07 -23.68 -34.63
CA ASN A 16 -19.19 -22.63 -34.17
C ASN A 16 -19.45 -22.50 -32.68
N THR A 17 -18.85 -23.39 -31.89
CA THR A 17 -18.51 -23.05 -30.53
C THR A 17 -17.59 -21.85 -30.68
N GLY A 18 -18.18 -20.67 -30.57
CA GLY A 18 -17.44 -19.42 -30.60
C GLY A 18 -16.44 -19.43 -29.45
N PHE A 19 -15.25 -19.92 -29.73
CA PHE A 19 -14.08 -19.47 -29.02
C PHE A 19 -13.97 -17.99 -29.35
N THR A 20 -14.50 -17.15 -28.48
CA THR A 20 -14.13 -15.74 -28.48
C THR A 20 -12.65 -15.74 -28.24
N GLU A 21 -11.86 -15.45 -29.31
CA GLU A 21 -10.45 -15.15 -29.14
C GLU A 21 -10.35 -14.18 -27.98
N SER A 22 -9.59 -14.55 -26.97
CA SER A 22 -9.44 -13.68 -25.83
C SER A 22 -8.83 -12.38 -26.35
N ASN A 23 -9.46 -11.25 -26.03
CA ASN A 23 -8.99 -9.93 -26.44
C ASN A 23 -7.65 -9.54 -25.75
N TYR A 24 -6.97 -10.52 -25.17
CA TYR A 24 -5.75 -10.33 -24.39
C TYR A 24 -4.57 -11.03 -25.07
N ASN A 25 -3.41 -10.39 -25.03
CA ASN A 25 -2.18 -11.00 -25.53
C ASN A 25 -1.68 -12.08 -24.54
N LEU A 26 -2.25 -13.28 -24.62
CA LEU A 26 -1.90 -14.41 -23.75
C LEU A 26 -0.48 -14.97 -23.99
N ASN A 27 0.23 -14.49 -25.01
CA ASN A 27 1.64 -14.83 -25.25
C ASN A 27 2.60 -13.97 -24.41
N ASP A 28 2.10 -12.95 -23.70
CA ASP A 28 2.90 -12.15 -22.79
C ASP A 28 2.95 -12.82 -21.40
N PRO A 29 4.11 -13.37 -20.97
CA PRO A 29 4.22 -14.06 -19.68
C PRO A 29 3.98 -13.12 -18.49
N ALA A 30 4.36 -11.83 -18.62
CA ALA A 30 4.18 -10.86 -17.55
C ALA A 30 2.69 -10.53 -17.36
N LEU A 31 1.98 -10.35 -18.48
CA LEU A 31 0.54 -10.10 -18.47
C LEU A 31 -0.24 -11.29 -17.90
N ASN A 32 0.11 -12.51 -18.28
CA ASN A 32 -0.50 -13.73 -17.76
C ASN A 32 -0.24 -13.91 -16.26
N LYS A 33 0.98 -13.64 -15.82
CA LYS A 33 1.34 -13.65 -14.39
C LYS A 33 0.49 -12.64 -13.61
N CYS A 34 0.28 -11.44 -14.17
CA CYS A 34 -0.56 -10.42 -13.58
C CYS A 34 -2.00 -10.90 -13.44
N PHE A 35 -2.62 -11.39 -14.51
CA PHE A 35 -4.01 -11.86 -14.48
C PHE A 35 -4.21 -12.98 -13.45
N LYS A 36 -3.33 -13.98 -13.44
CA LYS A 36 -3.42 -15.10 -12.47
C LYS A 36 -3.31 -14.62 -11.03
N LYS A 37 -2.42 -13.68 -10.74
CA LYS A 37 -2.26 -13.10 -9.42
C LYS A 37 -3.47 -12.28 -8.98
N MET A 38 -4.06 -11.53 -9.90
CA MET A 38 -5.16 -10.62 -9.58
C MET A 38 -6.52 -11.31 -9.48
N LEU A 39 -6.74 -12.34 -10.26
CA LEU A 39 -8.02 -13.06 -10.34
C LEU A 39 -8.01 -14.39 -9.57
N GLY A 40 -6.83 -14.98 -9.36
CA GLY A 40 -6.69 -16.38 -8.97
C GLY A 40 -6.75 -17.33 -10.17
N GLU A 41 -6.19 -18.53 -10.05
CA GLU A 41 -6.06 -19.47 -11.17
C GLU A 41 -7.44 -19.86 -11.76
N GLU A 42 -8.42 -20.16 -10.93
CA GLU A 42 -9.76 -20.58 -11.37
C GLU A 42 -10.45 -19.47 -12.18
N ARG A 43 -10.51 -18.26 -11.63
CA ARG A 43 -11.13 -17.10 -12.31
C ARG A 43 -10.34 -16.64 -13.53
N TYR A 44 -9.03 -16.79 -13.53
CA TYR A 44 -8.22 -16.56 -14.72
C TYR A 44 -8.62 -17.51 -15.86
N GLN A 45 -8.82 -18.80 -15.57
CA GLN A 45 -9.26 -19.78 -16.57
C GLN A 45 -10.62 -19.43 -17.14
N GLU A 46 -11.57 -19.05 -16.28
CA GLU A 46 -12.94 -18.71 -16.67
C GLU A 46 -13.06 -17.41 -17.47
N VAL A 47 -12.39 -16.34 -17.00
CA VAL A 47 -12.59 -14.98 -17.51
C VAL A 47 -11.62 -14.64 -18.64
N ILE A 48 -10.34 -14.97 -18.47
CA ILE A 48 -9.27 -14.53 -19.37
C ILE A 48 -8.97 -15.58 -20.42
N PHE A 49 -8.78 -16.84 -20.02
CA PHE A 49 -8.33 -17.90 -20.93
C PHE A 49 -9.48 -18.44 -21.78
N SER A 50 -10.58 -18.86 -21.17
CA SER A 50 -11.72 -19.44 -21.90
C SER A 50 -12.79 -18.41 -22.30
N GLY A 51 -12.85 -17.26 -21.61
CA GLY A 51 -13.92 -16.28 -21.79
C GLY A 51 -15.31 -16.82 -21.43
N SER A 52 -15.39 -17.92 -20.69
CA SER A 52 -16.66 -18.58 -20.34
C SER A 52 -17.50 -17.77 -19.34
N GLN A 53 -16.88 -16.85 -18.62
CA GLN A 53 -17.52 -15.99 -17.64
C GLN A 53 -17.18 -14.52 -17.88
N THR A 54 -18.16 -13.66 -17.63
CA THR A 54 -17.94 -12.21 -17.69
C THR A 54 -17.31 -11.72 -16.39
N PRO A 55 -16.27 -10.86 -16.46
CA PRO A 55 -15.67 -10.30 -15.27
C PRO A 55 -16.63 -9.31 -14.59
N ASN A 56 -16.66 -9.31 -13.27
CA ASN A 56 -17.36 -8.29 -12.49
C ASN A 56 -16.63 -6.95 -12.54
N ASN A 57 -17.21 -5.90 -11.99
CA ASN A 57 -16.62 -4.55 -12.00
C ASN A 57 -15.24 -4.47 -11.33
N GLN A 58 -15.00 -5.30 -10.34
CA GLN A 58 -13.75 -5.33 -9.60
C GLN A 58 -12.67 -6.08 -10.37
N GLU A 59 -13.03 -7.20 -10.97
CA GLU A 59 -12.17 -7.97 -11.87
C GLU A 59 -11.78 -7.16 -13.11
N ASN A 60 -12.72 -6.39 -13.67
CA ASN A 60 -12.44 -5.48 -14.79
C ASN A 60 -11.38 -4.42 -14.44
N LYS A 61 -11.40 -3.89 -13.23
CA LYS A 61 -10.35 -2.96 -12.77
C LYS A 61 -8.99 -3.65 -12.71
N SER A 62 -8.95 -4.89 -12.21
CA SER A 62 -7.73 -5.70 -12.18
C SER A 62 -7.19 -5.99 -13.56
N ILE A 63 -8.05 -6.42 -14.47
CA ILE A 63 -7.70 -6.70 -15.87
C ILE A 63 -7.15 -5.45 -16.55
N THR A 64 -7.83 -4.32 -16.41
CA THR A 64 -7.39 -3.03 -16.96
C THR A 64 -6.05 -2.59 -16.34
N GLY A 65 -5.85 -2.84 -15.06
CA GLY A 65 -4.60 -2.57 -14.38
C GLY A 65 -3.44 -3.38 -14.98
N CYS A 66 -3.61 -4.68 -15.13
CA CYS A 66 -2.63 -5.57 -15.74
C CYS A 66 -2.30 -5.20 -17.18
N GLN A 67 -3.29 -4.79 -17.98
CA GLN A 67 -3.10 -4.37 -19.37
C GLN A 67 -2.25 -3.09 -19.48
N LYS A 68 -2.44 -2.16 -18.55
CA LYS A 68 -1.66 -0.90 -18.52
C LYS A 68 -0.24 -1.11 -18.00
N ASP A 69 -0.08 -1.99 -17.04
CA ASP A 69 1.18 -2.32 -16.41
C ASP A 69 1.18 -3.82 -16.04
N PRO A 70 1.87 -4.69 -16.78
CA PRO A 70 1.95 -6.12 -16.49
C PRO A 70 2.51 -6.44 -15.09
N ASP A 71 3.24 -5.50 -14.48
CA ASP A 71 3.67 -5.60 -13.09
C ASP A 71 2.69 -4.93 -12.12
N PHE A 72 1.50 -4.59 -12.58
CA PHE A 72 0.43 -4.01 -11.76
C PHE A 72 0.16 -4.81 -10.47
N TRP A 73 0.25 -6.13 -10.54
CA TRP A 73 0.12 -7.00 -9.38
C TRP A 73 1.25 -6.80 -8.36
N ARG A 74 2.45 -6.42 -8.79
CA ARG A 74 3.59 -6.08 -7.93
C ARG A 74 3.46 -4.68 -7.37
N ALA A 75 2.91 -3.77 -8.14
CA ALA A 75 2.60 -2.43 -7.71
C ALA A 75 1.41 -2.39 -6.76
N GLY A 76 0.69 -3.50 -6.62
CA GLY A 76 -0.35 -3.73 -5.65
C GLY A 76 -1.53 -2.84 -5.78
N SER A 77 -1.90 -2.62 -6.96
CA SER A 77 -3.16 -2.01 -7.22
C SER A 77 -4.28 -3.01 -6.98
N LEU A 78 -5.12 -2.71 -6.09
CA LEU A 78 -6.02 -3.63 -5.45
C LEU A 78 -7.43 -3.41 -5.85
N ALA A 79 -7.70 -3.86 -7.02
CA ALA A 79 -9.05 -3.98 -7.50
C ALA A 79 -9.92 -4.94 -6.67
N LEU A 80 -9.33 -5.74 -5.80
CA LEU A 80 -10.04 -6.72 -4.97
C LEU A 80 -10.35 -6.25 -3.54
N GLY A 81 -10.37 -4.93 -3.31
CA GLY A 81 -10.65 -4.38 -1.97
C GLY A 81 -9.50 -4.49 -0.98
N TYR A 82 -8.34 -4.89 -1.44
CA TYR A 82 -7.13 -4.96 -0.66
C TYR A 82 -6.28 -3.73 -0.95
N ASN A 83 -6.17 -2.82 -0.03
CA ASN A 83 -5.42 -1.56 -0.19
C ASN A 83 -3.91 -1.74 -0.11
N THR A 84 -3.35 -2.86 -0.61
CA THR A 84 -1.93 -3.12 -0.50
C THR A 84 -1.38 -3.76 -1.76
N PRO A 85 -0.23 -3.35 -2.24
CA PRO A 85 0.49 -3.94 -3.35
C PRO A 85 0.90 -5.39 -3.06
N ASP A 86 1.11 -6.21 -4.08
CA ASP A 86 1.63 -7.56 -3.92
C ASP A 86 2.99 -7.61 -3.23
N TYR A 87 3.87 -6.63 -3.43
CA TYR A 87 5.08 -6.46 -2.62
C TYR A 87 4.80 -6.42 -1.14
N TYR A 88 3.73 -5.73 -0.81
CA TYR A 88 3.27 -5.60 0.55
C TYR A 88 2.62 -6.89 1.02
N TYR A 89 1.97 -7.66 0.12
CA TYR A 89 1.44 -8.99 0.43
C TYR A 89 2.53 -10.03 0.55
N ASP A 90 3.50 -10.04 -0.34
CA ASP A 90 4.63 -10.95 -0.23
C ASP A 90 5.32 -10.77 1.14
N ILE A 91 5.50 -9.54 1.58
CA ILE A 91 5.98 -9.26 2.94
C ILE A 91 4.95 -9.69 4.00
N PHE A 92 3.66 -9.45 3.82
CA PHE A 92 2.62 -9.83 4.78
C PHE A 92 2.40 -11.34 4.86
N ASP A 93 2.57 -12.04 3.76
CA ASP A 93 2.53 -13.50 3.72
C ASP A 93 3.83 -14.13 4.26
N GLY A 94 4.83 -13.32 4.61
CA GLY A 94 6.11 -13.77 5.17
C GLY A 94 7.13 -14.13 4.11
N ASN A 95 6.88 -13.79 2.84
CA ASN A 95 7.81 -14.01 1.75
C ASN A 95 8.78 -12.82 1.63
N LYS A 96 10.04 -13.13 1.33
CA LYS A 96 11.01 -12.10 0.99
C LYS A 96 10.70 -11.52 -0.38
N MET A 97 10.94 -10.22 -0.53
CA MET A 97 10.84 -9.58 -1.83
C MET A 97 11.93 -10.11 -2.77
N GLU A 98 11.57 -10.33 -4.04
CA GLU A 98 12.54 -10.70 -5.07
C GLU A 98 13.47 -9.52 -5.41
N ASN A 99 14.70 -9.83 -5.81
CA ASN A 99 15.69 -8.85 -6.28
C ASN A 99 16.07 -7.75 -5.27
N CYS A 100 16.16 -8.10 -4.00
CA CYS A 100 16.57 -7.22 -2.92
C CYS A 100 17.78 -7.76 -2.16
N ILE A 101 18.46 -6.90 -1.42
CA ILE A 101 19.53 -7.28 -0.49
C ILE A 101 18.91 -7.45 0.90
N SER A 102 19.14 -8.61 1.53
CA SER A 102 18.65 -8.86 2.88
C SER A 102 19.29 -7.88 3.87
N ASN A 103 18.44 -7.25 4.69
CA ASN A 103 18.85 -6.39 5.79
C ASN A 103 17.89 -6.60 6.97
N PRO A 104 18.05 -7.71 7.71
CA PRO A 104 17.10 -8.09 8.77
C PRO A 104 17.17 -7.21 10.03
N ASN A 105 18.25 -6.45 10.20
CA ASN A 105 18.46 -5.59 11.36
C ASN A 105 18.85 -4.15 10.94
N PRO A 106 18.00 -3.45 10.17
CA PRO A 106 18.33 -2.10 9.75
C PRO A 106 18.29 -1.14 10.94
N VAL A 107 19.18 -0.17 10.91
CA VAL A 107 19.23 0.90 11.91
C VAL A 107 18.84 2.22 11.26
N PHE A 108 17.75 2.81 11.73
CA PHE A 108 17.32 4.14 11.30
C PHE A 108 18.24 5.20 11.91
N THR A 109 18.96 5.93 11.07
CA THR A 109 20.00 6.87 11.50
C THR A 109 19.52 8.31 11.59
N HIS A 110 18.40 8.66 10.90
CA HIS A 110 17.90 10.03 10.85
C HIS A 110 16.49 10.13 11.44
N GLU A 111 16.25 11.22 12.15
CA GLU A 111 14.90 11.57 12.64
C GLU A 111 13.95 11.82 11.46
N ILE A 112 12.70 11.40 11.57
CA ILE A 112 11.70 11.57 10.49
C ILE A 112 11.22 13.01 10.31
N THR A 113 11.46 13.87 11.30
CA THR A 113 11.22 15.31 11.28
C THR A 113 11.87 15.92 12.53
N ASP A 114 12.01 17.24 12.57
CA ASP A 114 12.51 17.93 13.75
C ASP A 114 11.67 17.61 15.01
N PHE A 115 12.31 17.09 16.05
CA PHE A 115 11.66 16.78 17.33
C PHE A 115 10.97 17.98 17.97
N SER A 116 11.48 19.20 17.75
CA SER A 116 10.88 20.42 18.25
C SER A 116 9.47 20.66 17.70
N LYS A 117 9.17 20.11 16.52
CA LYS A 117 7.87 20.23 15.85
C LYS A 117 6.86 19.17 16.30
N ILE A 118 7.31 18.09 16.93
CA ILE A 118 6.45 17.03 17.41
C ILE A 118 5.81 17.43 18.75
N LYS A 119 4.49 17.50 18.78
CA LYS A 119 3.70 17.69 20.02
C LYS A 119 3.58 16.39 20.79
N GLN A 120 3.15 15.32 20.12
CA GLN A 120 2.84 14.02 20.71
C GLN A 120 2.91 12.92 19.67
N LEU A 121 3.20 11.71 20.11
CA LEU A 121 3.05 10.48 19.33
C LEU A 121 1.94 9.61 19.92
N LYS A 122 1.16 8.97 19.05
CA LYS A 122 0.33 7.83 19.41
C LYS A 122 0.93 6.56 18.83
N ARG A 123 0.93 5.52 19.64
CA ARG A 123 1.46 4.21 19.24
C ARG A 123 0.60 3.56 18.16
N TRP A 124 1.18 2.65 17.40
CA TRP A 124 0.47 1.70 16.58
C TRP A 124 -0.26 0.65 17.44
N GLY A 125 -1.08 -0.20 16.82
CA GLY A 125 -1.82 -1.26 17.50
C GLY A 125 -3.28 -0.91 17.77
N LEU A 126 -3.85 -1.44 18.83
CA LEU A 126 -5.27 -1.26 19.14
C LEU A 126 -5.57 0.16 19.65
N THR A 127 -6.54 0.81 19.03
CA THR A 127 -7.06 2.09 19.50
C THR A 127 -8.07 1.88 20.64
N PRO A 128 -8.35 2.90 21.48
CA PRO A 128 -9.41 2.81 22.49
C PRO A 128 -10.79 2.45 21.94
N GLN A 129 -11.06 2.79 20.68
CA GLN A 129 -12.30 2.47 19.97
C GLN A 129 -12.29 1.05 19.39
N GLY A 130 -11.26 0.24 19.64
CA GLY A 130 -11.14 -1.13 19.17
C GLY A 130 -10.74 -1.30 17.70
N TYR A 131 -10.24 -0.25 17.04
CA TYR A 131 -9.67 -0.34 15.70
C TYR A 131 -8.19 -0.69 15.77
N LEU A 132 -7.76 -1.58 14.88
CA LEU A 132 -6.35 -1.92 14.73
C LEU A 132 -5.68 -0.94 13.75
N LYS A 133 -4.51 -0.42 14.13
CA LYS A 133 -3.67 0.46 13.33
C LYS A 133 -2.27 -0.11 13.19
N ASN A 134 -1.73 -0.11 11.99
CA ASN A 134 -0.39 -0.62 11.68
C ASN A 134 0.66 0.49 11.55
N HIS A 135 0.38 1.66 12.08
CA HIS A 135 1.23 2.84 12.07
C HIS A 135 1.10 3.65 13.35
N SER A 136 2.10 4.45 13.63
CA SER A 136 2.11 5.47 14.67
C SER A 136 1.58 6.78 14.09
N TYR A 137 0.88 7.58 14.91
CA TYR A 137 0.50 8.95 14.55
C TYR A 137 1.50 9.94 15.12
N ILE A 138 1.96 10.86 14.29
CA ILE A 138 2.82 11.97 14.67
C ILE A 138 1.98 13.25 14.68
N PHE A 139 1.67 13.77 15.86
CA PHE A 139 0.95 15.03 16.03
C PHE A 139 1.93 16.18 16.06
N LEU A 140 1.71 17.16 15.19
CA LEU A 140 2.53 18.36 15.12
C LEU A 140 2.09 19.38 16.19
N LYS A 141 3.05 20.22 16.63
CA LYS A 141 2.72 21.42 17.38
C LYS A 141 1.89 22.35 16.49
N ASN A 142 0.89 22.98 17.08
CA ASN A 142 -0.04 23.84 16.38
C ASN A 142 -0.26 25.16 17.16
N ASN A 143 -0.80 26.15 16.49
CA ASN A 143 -1.11 27.47 17.02
C ASN A 143 -2.60 27.63 17.40
N GLY A 144 -3.30 26.50 17.62
CA GLY A 144 -4.70 26.51 17.98
C GLY A 144 -5.59 25.83 16.94
N HIS A 145 -6.87 26.17 16.98
CA HIS A 145 -7.90 25.62 16.10
C HIS A 145 -8.71 26.73 15.47
N SER A 146 -9.19 26.52 14.25
CA SER A 146 -10.22 27.32 13.58
C SER A 146 -11.36 26.37 13.23
N GLY A 147 -12.44 26.41 14.02
CA GLY A 147 -13.50 25.41 13.98
C GLY A 147 -12.92 24.01 14.21
N ASN A 148 -13.21 23.10 13.30
CA ASN A 148 -12.72 21.71 13.37
C ASN A 148 -11.32 21.50 12.76
N ARG A 149 -10.58 22.57 12.44
CA ARG A 149 -9.27 22.48 11.80
C ARG A 149 -8.17 22.95 12.73
N VAL A 150 -7.07 22.17 12.73
CA VAL A 150 -5.83 22.52 13.42
C VAL A 150 -5.06 23.54 12.58
N ILE A 151 -4.56 24.61 13.22
CA ILE A 151 -3.74 25.63 12.59
C ILE A 151 -2.26 25.26 12.72
N ILE A 152 -1.63 24.95 11.59
CA ILE A 152 -0.19 24.73 11.47
C ILE A 152 0.30 25.70 10.40
N ASP A 153 1.11 26.69 10.79
CA ASP A 153 1.51 27.79 9.92
C ASP A 153 2.28 27.30 8.70
N LYS A 154 3.33 26.52 8.95
CA LYS A 154 4.21 26.02 7.89
C LYS A 154 4.25 24.51 7.89
N PRO A 155 4.32 23.87 6.72
CA PRO A 155 4.55 22.44 6.65
C PRO A 155 5.94 22.11 7.23
N VAL A 156 6.04 20.97 7.88
CA VAL A 156 7.31 20.46 8.38
C VAL A 156 7.93 19.51 7.35
N PRO A 157 9.26 19.48 7.21
CA PRO A 157 9.94 18.49 6.38
C PRO A 157 9.79 17.10 6.98
N VAL A 158 9.66 16.10 6.11
CA VAL A 158 9.70 14.68 6.44
C VAL A 158 10.96 14.10 5.82
N TYR A 159 11.78 13.45 6.63
CA TYR A 159 13.06 12.89 6.22
C TYR A 159 13.00 11.38 6.12
N ALA A 160 13.78 10.82 5.21
CA ALA A 160 14.03 9.38 5.16
C ALA A 160 14.85 8.94 6.38
N PRO A 161 14.39 7.96 7.16
CA PRO A 161 15.14 7.54 8.36
C PRO A 161 16.37 6.69 8.04
N ILE A 162 16.47 6.13 6.84
CA ILE A 162 17.51 5.21 6.38
C ILE A 162 17.58 5.23 4.85
N ASP A 163 18.71 4.79 4.29
CA ASP A 163 18.83 4.52 2.85
C ASP A 163 17.80 3.51 2.41
N SER A 164 17.07 3.82 1.36
CA SER A 164 15.90 3.03 0.93
C SER A 164 15.56 3.27 -0.53
N TYR A 165 14.56 2.57 -1.02
CA TYR A 165 14.00 2.80 -2.34
C TYR A 165 12.52 3.15 -2.22
N LEU A 166 12.10 4.26 -2.79
CA LEU A 166 10.68 4.56 -2.99
C LEU A 166 10.13 3.57 -4.01
N ILE A 167 9.25 2.69 -3.55
CA ILE A 167 8.67 1.60 -4.36
C ILE A 167 7.22 1.85 -4.73
N MET A 168 6.50 2.64 -3.94
CA MET A 168 5.08 2.90 -4.15
C MET A 168 4.65 4.26 -3.68
N GLN A 169 3.60 4.76 -4.33
CA GLN A 169 2.96 6.00 -3.98
C GLN A 169 1.43 5.90 -4.18
N THR A 170 0.71 6.75 -3.49
CA THR A 170 -0.71 7.00 -3.68
C THR A 170 -0.98 8.49 -3.54
N ARG A 171 -1.71 9.08 -4.48
CA ARG A 171 -2.20 10.44 -4.39
C ARG A 171 -3.72 10.41 -4.27
N TYR A 172 -4.26 10.97 -3.20
CA TYR A 172 -5.69 10.87 -2.91
C TYR A 172 -6.25 12.17 -2.32
N ARG A 173 -7.58 12.32 -2.42
CA ARG A 173 -8.32 13.43 -1.82
C ARG A 173 -9.01 12.94 -0.53
N LEU A 174 -8.81 13.68 0.55
CA LEU A 174 -9.65 13.55 1.74
C LEU A 174 -10.98 14.22 1.44
N GLN A 175 -12.03 13.44 1.22
CA GLN A 175 -13.34 13.92 0.74
C GLN A 175 -13.95 14.97 1.66
N GLU A 176 -13.98 14.71 2.97
CA GLU A 176 -14.54 15.63 3.96
C GLU A 176 -13.89 17.03 3.96
N LEU A 177 -12.65 17.13 3.50
CA LEU A 177 -11.83 18.33 3.62
C LEU A 177 -11.35 18.89 2.29
N LYS A 178 -11.64 18.20 1.20
CA LYS A 178 -11.18 18.53 -0.16
C LYS A 178 -9.66 18.71 -0.29
N LYS A 179 -8.88 18.13 0.66
CA LYS A 179 -7.43 18.24 0.69
C LYS A 179 -6.78 17.05 -0.01
N VAL A 180 -5.88 17.32 -0.95
CA VAL A 180 -5.07 16.29 -1.60
C VAL A 180 -3.89 15.95 -0.71
N GLN A 181 -3.65 14.67 -0.52
CA GLN A 181 -2.53 14.14 0.27
C GLN A 181 -1.85 12.96 -0.44
N TRP A 182 -0.70 12.58 0.09
CA TRP A 182 0.12 11.50 -0.45
C TRP A 182 0.44 10.46 0.60
N ARG A 183 0.52 9.21 0.14
CA ARG A 183 1.13 8.09 0.83
C ARG A 183 2.36 7.67 0.04
N LEU A 184 3.48 7.49 0.71
CA LEU A 184 4.74 7.02 0.12
C LEU A 184 5.23 5.79 0.89
N MET A 185 5.73 4.77 0.17
CA MET A 185 6.23 3.52 0.74
C MET A 185 7.64 3.24 0.26
N PHE A 186 8.49 2.84 1.19
CA PHE A 186 9.93 2.71 0.99
C PHE A 186 10.40 1.33 1.44
N GLN A 187 11.19 0.69 0.60
CA GLN A 187 11.83 -0.60 0.86
C GLN A 187 13.23 -0.40 1.42
N VAL A 188 13.58 -1.11 2.50
CA VAL A 188 14.88 -1.07 3.18
C VAL A 188 15.67 -2.36 3.00
N GLY A 189 15.20 -3.30 2.31
CA GLY A 189 15.79 -4.62 2.14
C GLY A 189 14.70 -5.60 1.77
N CYS A 190 14.96 -6.88 1.93
CA CYS A 190 13.98 -7.91 1.59
C CYS A 190 12.90 -8.08 2.65
N GLU A 191 13.11 -7.57 3.85
CA GLU A 191 12.27 -7.87 5.01
C GLU A 191 11.45 -6.67 5.47
N ILE A 192 11.83 -5.44 5.09
CA ILE A 192 11.28 -4.25 5.71
C ILE A 192 10.81 -3.23 4.69
N VAL A 193 9.59 -2.79 4.91
CA VAL A 193 8.99 -1.62 4.24
C VAL A 193 8.55 -0.63 5.31
N TYR A 194 8.90 0.63 5.14
CA TYR A 194 8.27 1.69 5.92
C TYR A 194 7.40 2.57 5.04
N ARG A 195 6.44 3.26 5.66
CA ARG A 195 5.53 4.15 4.96
C ARG A 195 5.25 5.41 5.74
N PHE A 196 4.99 6.47 4.99
CA PHE A 196 4.38 7.69 5.49
C PHE A 196 3.05 7.93 4.81
N ASP A 197 2.07 8.43 5.55
CA ASP A 197 0.76 8.81 5.04
C ASP A 197 0.36 10.20 5.53
N HIS A 198 -0.61 10.83 4.88
CA HIS A 198 -1.03 12.20 5.12
C HIS A 198 0.06 13.25 4.85
N LEU A 199 0.88 13.01 3.84
CA LEU A 199 1.87 13.98 3.36
C LEU A 199 1.17 15.01 2.45
N ASP A 200 1.55 16.29 2.57
CA ASP A 200 0.94 17.35 1.74
C ASP A 200 1.57 17.39 0.35
N THR A 201 2.90 17.35 0.30
CA THR A 201 3.64 17.48 -0.97
C THR A 201 4.94 16.69 -0.88
N PRO A 202 5.19 15.71 -1.77
CA PRO A 202 6.50 15.11 -1.93
C PRO A 202 7.55 16.17 -2.31
N SER A 203 8.84 15.86 -2.07
CA SER A 203 9.93 16.73 -2.53
C SER A 203 9.96 16.86 -4.05
N ASP A 204 10.52 17.95 -4.57
CA ASP A 204 10.60 18.21 -6.00
C ASP A 204 11.29 17.07 -6.76
N ARG A 205 12.32 16.46 -6.16
CA ARG A 205 13.01 15.30 -6.73
C ARG A 205 12.08 14.12 -6.90
N ILE A 206 11.26 13.82 -5.88
CA ILE A 206 10.26 12.75 -5.95
C ILE A 206 9.16 13.10 -6.95
N LEU A 207 8.61 14.31 -6.92
CA LEU A 207 7.58 14.75 -7.87
C LEU A 207 8.09 14.66 -9.32
N LYS A 208 9.32 15.09 -9.58
CA LYS A 208 9.94 14.98 -10.90
C LYS A 208 10.05 13.52 -11.37
N HIS A 209 10.40 12.61 -10.46
CA HIS A 209 10.53 11.18 -10.77
C HIS A 209 9.16 10.52 -11.02
N LEU A 210 8.16 10.88 -10.22
CA LEU A 210 6.81 10.32 -10.33
C LEU A 210 6.02 10.82 -11.55
N GLY A 211 6.35 12.02 -12.04
CA GLY A 211 5.60 12.65 -13.12
C GLY A 211 4.16 13.03 -12.72
N ASN A 212 3.26 12.99 -13.69
CA ASN A 212 1.87 13.36 -13.46
C ASN A 212 1.07 12.16 -12.90
N ILE A 213 0.79 12.22 -11.61
CA ILE A 213 0.00 11.20 -10.91
C ILE A 213 -1.44 11.67 -10.75
N PRO A 214 -2.43 10.90 -11.21
CA PRO A 214 -3.84 11.25 -11.04
C PRO A 214 -4.24 11.27 -9.56
N ILE A 215 -5.19 12.14 -9.22
CA ILE A 215 -5.76 12.20 -7.87
C ILE A 215 -6.87 11.17 -7.78
N ASN A 216 -6.80 10.29 -6.80
CA ASN A 216 -7.91 9.41 -6.43
C ASN A 216 -8.86 10.19 -5.52
N GLU A 217 -10.12 10.21 -5.85
CA GLU A 217 -11.13 10.98 -5.11
C GLU A 217 -11.54 10.30 -3.78
N ASP A 218 -11.15 9.03 -3.57
CA ASP A 218 -11.40 8.30 -2.33
C ASP A 218 -10.10 7.75 -1.74
N GLN A 219 -9.79 8.11 -0.50
CA GLN A 219 -8.61 7.65 0.24
C GLN A 219 -8.63 6.13 0.49
N ILE A 220 -9.82 5.56 0.76
CA ILE A 220 -9.94 4.17 1.21
C ILE A 220 -9.70 3.21 0.05
N SER A 221 -10.27 3.53 -1.12
CA SER A 221 -10.13 2.74 -2.34
C SER A 221 -8.97 3.19 -3.23
N ALA A 222 -8.23 4.24 -2.82
CA ALA A 222 -7.11 4.75 -3.61
C ALA A 222 -6.02 3.68 -3.78
N PRO A 223 -5.71 3.25 -5.02
CA PRO A 223 -4.70 2.25 -5.25
C PRO A 223 -3.31 2.77 -4.89
N ASN A 224 -2.47 1.90 -4.36
CA ASN A 224 -1.05 2.16 -4.30
C ASN A 224 -0.46 1.85 -5.68
N ILE A 225 0.28 2.78 -6.25
CA ILE A 225 0.87 2.65 -7.59
C ILE A 225 2.37 2.45 -7.46
N GLY A 226 2.91 1.42 -8.12
CA GLY A 226 4.34 1.14 -8.13
C GLY A 226 5.15 2.26 -8.76
N VAL A 227 6.30 2.54 -8.19
CA VAL A 227 7.29 3.50 -8.72
C VAL A 227 8.30 2.75 -9.58
N LYS A 228 8.40 3.12 -10.85
CA LYS A 228 9.25 2.45 -11.84
C LYS A 228 10.09 3.45 -12.64
N PRO A 229 11.41 3.25 -12.62
CA PRO A 229 12.16 2.39 -11.71
C PRO A 229 12.03 2.87 -10.25
N PRO A 230 12.27 2.02 -9.23
CA PRO A 230 12.32 2.46 -7.85
C PRO A 230 13.34 3.59 -7.66
N LEU A 231 12.96 4.63 -6.93
CA LEU A 231 13.83 5.78 -6.70
C LEU A 231 14.66 5.57 -5.44
N LYS A 232 15.99 5.56 -5.58
CA LYS A 232 16.89 5.50 -4.43
C LYS A 232 16.77 6.77 -3.61
N ILE A 233 16.62 6.63 -2.30
CA ILE A 233 16.51 7.69 -1.30
C ILE A 233 17.63 7.51 -0.29
N THR A 234 18.30 8.61 0.03
CA THR A 234 19.39 8.59 1.02
C THR A 234 18.85 8.96 2.41
N ALA A 235 19.41 8.36 3.45
CA ALA A 235 19.09 8.69 4.84
C ALA A 235 19.27 10.21 5.09
N GLY A 236 18.27 10.83 5.75
CA GLY A 236 18.23 12.28 5.99
C GLY A 236 17.76 13.13 4.80
N GLU A 237 17.51 12.53 3.64
CA GLU A 237 16.92 13.26 2.51
C GLU A 237 15.49 13.72 2.82
N ILE A 238 15.14 14.94 2.43
CA ILE A 238 13.76 15.43 2.50
C ILE A 238 12.93 14.70 1.44
N ILE A 239 11.98 13.89 1.89
CA ILE A 239 11.10 13.12 1.00
C ILE A 239 9.76 13.83 0.77
N ALA A 240 9.30 14.63 1.72
CA ALA A 240 8.03 15.34 1.64
C ALA A 240 7.96 16.49 2.65
N TYR A 241 6.87 17.25 2.53
CA TYR A 241 6.43 18.24 3.51
C TYR A 241 5.00 17.91 3.95
N THR A 242 4.68 18.18 5.24
CA THR A 242 3.33 17.95 5.75
C THR A 242 2.92 18.91 6.86
N LYS A 243 1.63 19.25 6.88
CA LYS A 243 0.90 19.80 8.02
C LYS A 243 0.02 18.73 8.70
N GLY A 244 0.09 17.49 8.20
CA GLY A 244 -0.79 16.39 8.61
C GLY A 244 -2.22 16.58 8.16
N THR A 245 -3.12 15.82 8.77
CA THR A 245 -4.56 15.96 8.52
C THR A 245 -5.09 17.27 9.07
N PRO A 246 -6.00 17.95 8.36
CA PRO A 246 -6.54 19.24 8.83
C PRO A 246 -7.27 19.17 10.18
N GLN A 247 -7.88 18.02 10.53
CA GLN A 247 -8.60 17.86 11.80
C GLN A 247 -7.66 17.67 12.98
N ALA A 248 -6.53 17.01 12.80
CA ALA A 248 -5.68 16.59 13.91
C ALA A 248 -4.23 17.13 13.83
N GLY A 249 -3.80 17.66 12.69
CA GLY A 249 -2.42 18.02 12.46
C GLY A 249 -1.48 16.83 12.65
N SER A 250 -1.94 15.63 12.28
CA SER A 250 -1.18 14.39 12.42
C SER A 250 -0.95 13.73 11.08
N TRP A 251 0.15 13.04 10.96
CA TRP A 251 0.53 12.19 9.85
C TRP A 251 1.02 10.84 10.36
N ASP A 252 1.19 9.87 9.47
CA ASP A 252 1.39 8.49 9.86
C ASP A 252 2.80 8.01 9.52
N PHE A 253 3.38 7.23 10.43
CA PHE A 253 4.62 6.49 10.23
C PHE A 253 4.42 5.03 10.60
N GLY A 254 4.53 4.13 9.63
CA GLY A 254 4.36 2.69 9.80
C GLY A 254 5.57 1.91 9.31
N VAL A 255 5.81 0.76 9.94
CA VAL A 255 6.81 -0.22 9.52
C VAL A 255 6.17 -1.59 9.45
N VAL A 256 6.47 -2.32 8.39
CA VAL A 256 6.19 -3.74 8.23
C VAL A 256 7.52 -4.48 8.17
N ASP A 257 7.67 -5.50 9.00
CA ASP A 257 8.89 -6.29 9.13
C ASP A 257 8.52 -7.76 9.21
N ILE A 258 8.79 -8.51 8.15
CA ILE A 258 8.41 -9.94 8.07
C ILE A 258 9.21 -10.83 9.02
N SER A 259 10.32 -10.34 9.54
CA SER A 259 11.06 -11.04 10.59
C SER A 259 10.38 -10.99 11.97
N LYS A 260 9.37 -10.09 12.11
CA LYS A 260 8.66 -9.84 13.37
C LYS A 260 7.18 -10.17 13.25
N ASN A 261 6.81 -11.36 13.69
CA ASN A 261 5.42 -11.77 13.76
C ASN A 261 4.79 -11.31 15.09
N ASN A 262 3.77 -10.47 15.03
CA ASN A 262 2.99 -10.11 16.21
C ASN A 262 1.67 -10.88 16.26
N GLU A 263 1.22 -11.24 17.47
CA GLU A 263 0.02 -12.03 17.69
C GLU A 263 -1.27 -11.18 17.77
N LEU A 264 -1.18 -9.89 17.49
CA LEU A 264 -2.29 -8.97 17.66
C LEU A 264 -3.53 -9.32 16.81
N PRO A 265 -3.40 -9.72 15.53
CA PRO A 265 -4.56 -10.14 14.74
C PRO A 265 -5.25 -11.39 15.29
N LYS A 266 -4.50 -12.38 15.79
CA LYS A 266 -5.06 -13.61 16.39
C LYS A 266 -5.88 -13.33 17.64
N LYS A 267 -5.46 -12.35 18.44
CA LYS A 267 -6.17 -11.94 19.66
C LYS A 267 -7.45 -11.16 19.38
N LEU A 268 -7.59 -10.63 18.19
CA LEU A 268 -8.74 -9.88 17.73
C LEU A 268 -9.49 -10.67 16.66
N LYS A 269 -10.35 -11.62 17.09
CA LYS A 269 -11.11 -12.53 16.21
C LYS A 269 -11.71 -11.86 14.97
N LYS A 270 -12.14 -10.60 15.08
CA LYS A 270 -12.68 -9.83 13.94
C LYS A 270 -11.67 -9.55 12.83
N TYR A 271 -10.37 -9.69 13.08
CA TYR A 271 -9.28 -9.47 12.12
C TYR A 271 -8.57 -10.76 11.71
N GLU A 272 -8.77 -11.87 12.42
CA GLU A 272 -8.04 -13.13 12.26
C GLU A 272 -8.09 -13.67 10.82
N ASN A 273 -9.27 -13.66 10.21
CA ASN A 273 -9.50 -14.22 8.87
C ASN A 273 -9.78 -13.15 7.81
N LYS A 274 -9.54 -11.87 8.11
CA LYS A 274 -9.69 -10.81 7.12
C LYS A 274 -8.36 -10.57 6.42
N PRO A 275 -8.37 -10.35 5.10
CA PRO A 275 -7.17 -9.95 4.37
C PRO A 275 -6.48 -8.74 5.00
N THR A 276 -7.26 -7.78 5.51
CA THR A 276 -6.76 -6.66 6.29
C THR A 276 -6.05 -7.08 7.59
N GLY A 277 -6.30 -8.28 8.10
CA GLY A 277 -5.62 -8.81 9.28
C GLY A 277 -4.14 -9.15 9.02
N ARG A 278 -3.81 -9.58 7.80
CA ARG A 278 -2.43 -9.95 7.43
C ARG A 278 -1.48 -8.76 7.55
N GLN A 279 -1.88 -7.58 7.12
CA GLN A 279 -1.05 -6.36 7.22
C GLN A 279 -0.67 -5.97 8.65
N TYR A 280 -1.38 -6.49 9.66
CA TYR A 280 -1.09 -6.23 11.07
C TYR A 280 -0.19 -7.30 11.68
N LYS A 281 -0.12 -8.49 11.07
CA LYS A 281 0.70 -9.60 11.54
C LYS A 281 2.19 -9.24 11.60
N TYR A 282 2.65 -8.45 10.65
CA TYR A 282 4.04 -8.03 10.51
C TYR A 282 4.25 -6.54 10.81
N ALA A 283 3.23 -5.85 11.30
CA ALA A 283 3.40 -4.48 11.75
C ALA A 283 4.32 -4.42 12.96
N ALA A 284 5.25 -3.48 12.94
CA ALA A 284 6.24 -3.29 13.98
C ALA A 284 6.24 -1.86 14.49
N CYS A 285 6.78 -1.65 15.69
CA CYS A 285 7.01 -0.31 16.20
C CYS A 285 8.10 0.38 15.36
N PRO A 286 7.79 1.48 14.66
CA PRO A 286 8.78 2.14 13.84
C PRO A 286 9.96 2.72 14.62
N TYR A 287 9.79 2.97 15.92
CA TYR A 287 10.83 3.53 16.77
C TYR A 287 11.82 2.49 17.31
N ASP A 288 11.52 1.19 17.17
CA ASP A 288 12.43 0.10 17.57
C ASP A 288 13.65 -0.03 16.67
N TYR A 289 13.62 0.59 15.49
CA TYR A 289 14.71 0.59 14.53
C TYR A 289 15.75 1.69 14.76
N TYR A 290 15.50 2.59 15.70
CA TYR A 290 16.42 3.66 16.04
C TYR A 290 17.41 3.24 17.13
N PRO A 291 18.64 3.82 17.15
CA PRO A 291 19.53 3.74 18.29
C PRO A 291 18.84 4.21 19.57
N ASN A 292 19.24 3.66 20.69
CA ASN A 292 18.59 3.90 21.99
C ASN A 292 18.39 5.40 22.32
N GLU A 293 19.33 6.24 21.97
CA GLU A 293 19.27 7.69 22.22
C GLU A 293 18.08 8.35 21.48
N ILE A 294 17.93 8.03 20.20
CA ILE A 294 16.86 8.58 19.35
C ILE A 294 15.52 7.92 19.76
N LYS A 295 15.53 6.61 19.95
CA LYS A 295 14.35 5.86 20.41
C LYS A 295 13.77 6.45 21.70
N LYS A 296 14.60 6.71 22.70
CA LYS A 296 14.17 7.34 23.97
C LYS A 296 13.52 8.71 23.76
N LYS A 297 14.02 9.52 22.82
CA LYS A 297 13.40 10.83 22.49
C LYS A 297 11.97 10.62 21.95
N TYR A 298 11.76 9.69 21.01
CA TYR A 298 10.43 9.37 20.48
C TYR A 298 9.49 8.86 21.57
N LEU A 299 9.95 7.90 22.39
CA LEU A 299 9.15 7.32 23.44
C LEU A 299 8.73 8.34 24.54
N LYS A 300 9.57 9.36 24.80
CA LYS A 300 9.18 10.48 25.68
C LYS A 300 7.98 11.28 25.16
N LYS A 301 7.81 11.37 23.83
CA LYS A 301 6.65 12.01 23.19
C LYS A 301 5.41 11.11 23.15
N MET A 302 5.55 9.84 23.45
CA MET A 302 4.47 8.85 23.36
C MET A 302 3.77 8.71 24.72
N LYS A 303 2.42 8.83 24.73
CA LYS A 303 1.63 8.56 25.93
C LYS A 303 1.81 7.08 26.30
N GLY A 304 2.18 6.83 27.56
CA GLY A 304 2.47 5.49 28.08
C GLY A 304 3.90 4.99 27.80
N LYS A 305 4.74 5.78 27.11
CA LYS A 305 6.18 5.55 26.89
C LYS A 305 6.55 4.16 26.31
N LYS A 306 5.60 3.48 25.69
CA LYS A 306 5.76 2.11 25.19
C LYS A 306 5.12 1.94 23.82
N CYS A 307 5.80 1.20 22.95
CA CYS A 307 5.38 0.95 21.58
C CYS A 307 5.04 -0.54 21.33
N ASN A 308 5.10 -1.37 22.33
CA ASN A 308 4.88 -2.81 22.19
C ASN A 308 3.39 -3.17 22.25
N PRO A 309 2.84 -3.92 21.26
CA PRO A 309 1.44 -4.33 21.25
C PRO A 309 1.03 -5.26 22.41
N LYS A 310 1.96 -6.05 22.96
CA LYS A 310 1.69 -6.92 24.11
C LYS A 310 1.21 -6.15 25.37
N GLU A 311 1.47 -4.85 25.43
CA GLU A 311 1.11 -4.00 26.57
C GLU A 311 -0.24 -3.28 26.40
N VAL A 312 -0.83 -3.34 25.21
CA VAL A 312 -2.18 -2.80 24.96
C VAL A 312 -3.25 -3.60 25.70
N GLU A 313 -2.96 -4.86 26.02
CA GLU A 313 -3.92 -5.79 26.65
C GLU A 313 -4.00 -5.68 28.18
N LYS A 314 -2.97 -5.12 28.82
CA LYS A 314 -2.95 -4.97 30.28
C LYS A 314 -3.79 -3.80 30.82
N ASN A 315 -4.35 -2.97 29.93
CA ASN A 315 -5.11 -1.77 30.30
C ASN A 315 -6.61 -1.86 29.91
N LYS A 316 -7.17 -3.08 29.87
CA LYS A 316 -8.62 -3.30 29.79
C LYS A 316 -9.17 -3.61 31.16
#